data_f8d0b3aa65f77bf29e67980a2733eafb
#
_entry.id   f8d0b3aa65f77bf29e67980a2733eafb
#
_cell.length_a   1.000
_cell.length_b   1.000
_cell.length_c   1.000
_cell.angle_alpha   90.00
_cell.angle_beta   90.00
_cell.angle_gamma   90.00
#
_symmetry.space_group_name_H-M   'P 1'
#
loop_
_entity.id
_entity.type
_entity.pdbx_description
1 polymer ?
#
loop_
_entity_poly.entity_id
_entity_poly.type
_entity_poly.pdbx_seq_one_letter_code
_entity_poly.pdbx_strand_id
1 'polypeptide(L)'
;AGAREVNYTPVFMKKNRPAWLLTVICKGSERRDLEDIIFRETTTIGIRRCTMERTKLDREIVTVCTRYGDVAVKVCTANGLRRCYPEYEDVARICRESGASFLEVYEEVVKAGGTI
;
A
#
# COMPACT_ATOMS: atom_id res chain seq x y z
N ALA A 1 9.36 -0.54 13.85
CA ALA A 1 9.11 -1.87 14.44
C ALA A 1 8.42 -2.85 13.46
N GLY A 2 8.27 -2.48 12.23
CA GLY A 2 7.85 -3.39 11.17
C GLY A 2 6.34 -3.52 10.96
N ALA A 3 5.54 -2.58 11.44
CA ALA A 3 4.11 -2.53 11.11
C ALA A 3 3.92 -2.37 9.60
N ARG A 4 2.96 -3.11 9.03
CA ARG A 4 2.59 -2.96 7.63
C ARG A 4 1.73 -1.74 7.40
N GLU A 5 0.85 -1.45 8.34
CA GLU A 5 -0.05 -0.31 8.28
C GLU A 5 -0.38 0.15 9.69
N VAL A 6 -0.45 1.46 9.86
CA VAL A 6 -0.91 2.09 11.10
C VAL A 6 -1.87 3.20 10.71
N ASN A 7 -3.07 3.19 11.27
CA ASN A 7 -4.03 4.26 11.02
C ASN A 7 -4.80 4.61 12.29
N TYR A 8 -5.44 5.79 12.28
CA TYR A 8 -6.26 6.29 13.37
C TYR A 8 -7.67 6.53 12.86
N THR A 9 -8.64 6.17 13.68
CA THR A 9 -10.04 6.48 13.41
C THR A 9 -10.59 7.27 14.59
N PRO A 10 -11.17 8.47 14.38
CA PRO A 10 -11.81 9.20 15.45
C PRO A 10 -13.07 8.47 15.92
N VAL A 11 -13.23 8.36 17.22
CA VAL A 11 -14.37 7.67 17.84
C VAL A 11 -14.87 8.46 19.04
N PHE A 12 -16.13 8.25 19.41
CA PHE A 12 -16.68 8.72 20.67
C PHE A 12 -16.90 7.54 21.60
N MET A 13 -16.35 7.64 22.79
CA MET A 13 -16.48 6.62 23.83
C MET A 13 -17.60 6.97 24.81
N LYS A 14 -17.69 6.25 25.91
CA LYS A 14 -18.65 6.51 26.97
C LYS A 14 -18.69 8.00 27.35
N LYS A 15 -19.89 8.53 27.63
CA LYS A 15 -20.09 9.94 28.00
C LYS A 15 -19.66 10.93 26.91
N ASN A 16 -19.75 10.53 25.62
CA ASN A 16 -19.38 11.36 24.46
C ASN A 16 -17.93 11.86 24.52
N ARG A 17 -17.03 11.11 25.13
CA ARG A 17 -15.62 11.49 25.16
C ARG A 17 -14.96 11.16 23.83
N PRO A 18 -14.34 12.14 23.14
CA PRO A 18 -13.60 11.88 21.91
C PRO A 18 -12.37 11.04 22.21
N ALA A 19 -12.08 10.13 21.32
CA ALA A 19 -10.92 9.25 21.37
C ALA A 19 -10.46 8.85 19.98
N TRP A 20 -9.33 8.17 19.92
CA TRP A 20 -8.77 7.64 18.69
C TRP A 20 -8.69 6.13 18.77
N LEU A 21 -9.21 5.46 17.76
CA LEU A 21 -8.97 4.04 17.56
C LEU A 21 -7.69 3.89 16.76
N LEU A 22 -6.66 3.35 17.38
CA LEU A 22 -5.41 3.02 16.70
C LEU A 22 -5.52 1.60 16.15
N THR A 23 -5.35 1.45 14.84
CA THR A 23 -5.32 0.15 14.17
C THR A 23 -3.92 -0.11 13.63
N VAL A 24 -3.36 -1.27 13.96
CA VAL A 24 -2.04 -1.69 13.51
C VAL A 24 -2.17 -3.04 12.83
N ILE A 25 -1.68 -3.13 11.60
CA ILE A 25 -1.61 -4.38 10.84
C ILE A 25 -0.14 -4.81 10.79
N CYS A 26 0.13 -6.03 11.22
CA CYS A 26 1.48 -6.57 11.27
C CYS A 26 1.49 -8.10 11.08
N LYS A 27 2.67 -8.65 10.92
CA LYS A 27 2.88 -10.09 10.99
C LYS A 27 2.82 -10.54 12.45
N GLY A 28 2.44 -11.79 12.68
CA GLY A 28 2.41 -12.36 14.02
C GLY A 28 3.75 -12.31 14.76
N SER A 29 4.86 -12.43 14.02
CA SER A 29 6.21 -12.35 14.57
C SER A 29 6.60 -10.96 15.10
N GLU A 30 5.94 -9.91 14.64
CA GLU A 30 6.21 -8.51 15.01
C GLU A 30 5.25 -8.01 16.10
N ARG A 31 4.22 -8.76 16.39
CA ARG A 31 3.13 -8.36 17.28
C ARG A 31 3.61 -7.95 18.67
N ARG A 32 4.45 -8.76 19.30
CA ARG A 32 4.90 -8.51 20.68
C ARG A 32 5.64 -7.19 20.79
N ASP A 33 6.56 -6.94 19.91
CA ASP A 33 7.35 -5.69 19.89
C ASP A 33 6.47 -4.47 19.66
N LEU A 34 5.49 -4.59 18.77
CA LEU A 34 4.55 -3.50 18.49
C LEU A 34 3.60 -3.24 19.68
N GLU A 35 3.10 -4.28 20.32
CA GLU A 35 2.28 -4.14 21.55
C GLU A 35 3.07 -3.46 22.66
N ASP A 36 4.33 -3.83 22.86
CA ASP A 36 5.20 -3.21 23.86
C ASP A 36 5.41 -1.71 23.60
N ILE A 37 5.58 -1.34 22.34
CA ILE A 37 5.67 0.07 21.94
C ILE A 37 4.37 0.81 22.26
N ILE A 38 3.23 0.25 21.89
CA ILE A 38 1.92 0.87 22.12
C ILE A 38 1.68 1.09 23.61
N PHE A 39 1.96 0.11 24.44
CA PHE A 39 1.80 0.25 25.90
C PHE A 39 2.76 1.27 26.51
N ARG A 40 3.97 1.38 25.98
CA ARG A 40 4.95 2.35 26.46
C ARG A 40 4.64 3.79 26.06
N GLU A 41 4.19 3.98 24.81
CA GLU A 41 4.05 5.31 24.21
C GLU A 41 2.62 5.88 24.28
N THR A 42 1.67 5.11 24.77
CA THR A 42 0.27 5.55 24.90
C THR A 42 -0.28 5.27 26.28
N THR A 43 -1.46 5.79 26.57
CA THR A 43 -2.16 5.57 27.85
C THR A 43 -3.06 4.33 27.82
N THR A 44 -3.10 3.60 26.71
CA THR A 44 -3.96 2.41 26.63
C THR A 44 -3.53 1.34 27.62
N ILE A 45 -4.52 0.65 28.19
CA ILE A 45 -4.31 -0.45 29.13
C ILE A 45 -4.68 -1.82 28.55
N GLY A 46 -5.14 -1.85 27.32
CA GLY A 46 -5.52 -3.08 26.67
C GLY A 46 -5.48 -2.96 25.15
N ILE A 47 -5.17 -4.08 24.53
CA ILE A 47 -5.13 -4.21 23.06
C ILE A 47 -5.99 -5.41 22.70
N ARG A 48 -6.92 -5.20 21.76
CA ARG A 48 -7.65 -6.29 21.14
C ARG A 48 -6.92 -6.70 19.88
N ARG A 49 -6.82 -7.99 19.67
CA ARG A 49 -6.14 -8.51 18.47
C ARG A 49 -6.93 -9.65 17.85
N CYS A 50 -6.81 -9.78 16.55
CA CYS A 50 -7.33 -10.92 15.82
C CYS A 50 -6.38 -11.26 14.69
N THR A 51 -6.38 -12.53 14.31
CA THR A 51 -5.67 -12.97 13.11
C THR A 51 -6.66 -12.97 11.96
N MET A 52 -6.27 -12.37 10.85
CA MET A 52 -7.12 -12.24 9.67
C MET A 52 -6.48 -12.95 8.48
N GLU A 53 -7.29 -13.67 7.74
CA GLU A 53 -6.90 -14.23 6.47
C GLU A 53 -7.00 -13.15 5.39
N ARG A 54 -6.15 -13.24 4.39
CA ARG A 54 -6.12 -12.30 3.27
C ARG A 54 -5.95 -13.04 1.96
N THR A 55 -6.84 -12.79 1.03
CA THR A 55 -6.69 -13.24 -0.35
C THR A 55 -5.99 -12.15 -1.14
N LYS A 56 -4.90 -12.51 -1.80
CA LYS A 56 -4.13 -11.60 -2.65
C LYS A 56 -4.11 -12.12 -4.08
N LEU A 57 -4.10 -11.19 -5.03
CA LEU A 57 -3.77 -11.54 -6.40
C LEU A 57 -2.29 -11.90 -6.50
N ASP A 58 -1.96 -12.82 -7.37
CA ASP A 58 -0.58 -13.06 -7.74
C ASP A 58 -0.01 -11.81 -8.40
N ARG A 59 1.22 -11.47 -8.06
CA ARG A 59 1.85 -10.26 -8.59
C ARG A 59 3.30 -10.51 -8.98
N GLU A 60 3.70 -9.83 -10.02
CA GLU A 60 5.09 -9.77 -10.46
C GLU A 60 5.43 -8.35 -10.89
N ILE A 61 6.70 -8.02 -10.85
CA ILE A 61 7.21 -6.75 -11.37
C ILE A 61 7.85 -7.06 -12.72
N VAL A 62 7.39 -6.37 -13.75
CA VAL A 62 7.95 -6.47 -15.10
C VAL A 62 8.41 -5.10 -15.58
N THR A 63 9.41 -5.07 -16.45
CA THR A 63 9.84 -3.83 -17.09
C THR A 63 9.12 -3.70 -18.43
N VAL A 64 8.47 -2.56 -18.62
CA VAL A 64 7.76 -2.21 -19.85
C VAL A 64 8.52 -1.12 -20.57
N CYS A 65 8.80 -1.35 -21.86
CA CYS A 65 9.43 -0.34 -22.70
C CYS A 65 8.37 0.58 -23.31
N THR A 66 8.50 1.87 -23.07
CA THR A 66 7.61 2.89 -23.61
C THR A 66 8.41 3.90 -24.44
N ARG A 67 7.71 4.79 -25.15
CA ARG A 67 8.37 5.91 -25.85
C ARG A 67 9.13 6.86 -24.92
N TYR A 68 8.83 6.82 -23.63
CA TYR A 68 9.52 7.62 -22.61
C TYR A 68 10.67 6.88 -21.92
N GLY A 69 10.90 5.61 -22.27
CA GLY A 69 11.90 4.74 -21.63
C GLY A 69 11.27 3.58 -20.87
N ASP A 70 12.08 2.89 -20.10
CA ASP A 70 11.67 1.71 -19.35
C ASP A 70 10.99 2.11 -18.05
N VAL A 71 9.89 1.43 -17.75
CA VAL A 71 9.09 1.66 -16.53
C VAL A 71 8.81 0.31 -15.86
N ALA A 72 9.04 0.24 -14.56
CA ALA A 72 8.63 -0.91 -13.78
C ALA A 72 7.10 -0.91 -13.59
N VAL A 73 6.48 -2.06 -13.82
CA VAL A 73 5.03 -2.24 -13.75
C VAL A 73 4.73 -3.44 -12.88
N LYS A 74 3.87 -3.24 -11.90
CA LYS A 74 3.31 -4.32 -11.10
C LYS A 74 2.14 -4.94 -11.86
N VAL A 75 2.26 -6.22 -12.20
CA VAL A 75 1.20 -6.98 -12.87
C VAL A 75 0.55 -7.91 -11.84
N CYS A 76 -0.74 -7.75 -11.66
CA CYS A 76 -1.55 -8.56 -10.74
C CYS A 76 -2.50 -9.44 -11.54
N THR A 77 -2.50 -10.74 -11.24
CA THR A 77 -3.31 -11.72 -11.97
C THR A 77 -4.05 -12.66 -11.03
N ALA A 78 -5.28 -13.00 -11.37
CA ALA A 78 -6.04 -14.09 -10.78
C ALA A 78 -7.22 -14.46 -11.69
N ASN A 79 -7.43 -15.74 -11.94
CA ASN A 79 -8.61 -16.27 -12.63
C ASN A 79 -8.96 -15.52 -13.94
N GLY A 80 -7.96 -15.24 -14.76
CA GLY A 80 -8.13 -14.49 -16.02
C GLY A 80 -8.18 -12.97 -15.87
N LEU A 81 -8.25 -12.46 -14.65
CA LEU A 81 -8.13 -11.04 -14.37
C LEU A 81 -6.65 -10.63 -14.42
N ARG A 82 -6.34 -9.56 -15.13
CA ARG A 82 -5.00 -9.01 -15.23
C ARG A 82 -5.06 -7.50 -15.11
N ARG A 83 -4.27 -6.94 -14.20
CA ARG A 83 -4.17 -5.49 -13.97
C ARG A 83 -2.72 -5.06 -13.92
N CYS A 84 -2.43 -3.92 -14.50
CA CYS A 84 -1.10 -3.33 -14.56
C CYS A 84 -1.09 -2.02 -13.79
N TYR A 85 -0.13 -1.89 -12.89
CA TYR A 85 0.07 -0.69 -12.07
C TYR A 85 1.49 -0.18 -12.26
N PRO A 86 1.68 0.91 -13.01
CA PRO A 86 3.00 1.53 -13.14
C PRO A 86 3.54 1.97 -11.78
N GLU A 87 4.84 1.81 -11.56
CA GLU A 87 5.49 2.32 -10.37
C GLU A 87 5.53 3.85 -10.39
N TYR A 88 5.04 4.44 -9.31
CA TYR A 88 4.89 5.91 -9.21
C TYR A 88 6.20 6.65 -9.44
N GLU A 89 7.29 6.20 -8.85
CA GLU A 89 8.58 6.89 -8.95
C GLU A 89 9.12 6.93 -10.38
N ASP A 90 8.92 5.87 -11.15
CA ASP A 90 9.31 5.83 -12.56
C ASP A 90 8.48 6.78 -13.40
N VAL A 91 7.16 6.79 -13.19
CA VAL A 91 6.26 7.73 -13.89
C VAL A 91 6.59 9.17 -13.52
N ALA A 92 6.81 9.46 -12.26
CA ALA A 92 7.17 10.80 -11.78
C ALA A 92 8.51 11.26 -12.36
N ARG A 93 9.50 10.38 -12.44
CA ARG A 93 10.79 10.67 -13.06
C ARG A 93 10.63 11.06 -14.52
N ILE A 94 9.87 10.29 -15.28
CA ILE A 94 9.59 10.55 -16.69
C ILE A 94 8.87 11.90 -16.87
N CYS A 95 7.92 12.24 -16.01
CA CYS A 95 7.25 13.54 -16.06
C CYS A 95 8.23 14.69 -15.86
N ARG A 96 9.18 14.56 -14.93
CA ARG A 96 10.22 15.58 -14.72
C ARG A 96 11.15 15.72 -15.93
N GLU A 97 11.52 14.62 -16.56
CA GLU A 97 12.46 14.59 -17.68
C GLU A 97 11.83 15.02 -18.99
N SER A 98 10.58 14.63 -19.25
CA SER A 98 9.92 14.85 -20.55
C SER A 98 8.98 16.06 -20.61
N GLY A 99 8.54 16.55 -19.44
CA GLY A 99 7.51 17.57 -19.36
C GLY A 99 6.09 17.09 -19.63
N ALA A 100 5.89 15.79 -19.92
CA ALA A 100 4.56 15.21 -20.09
C ALA A 100 3.79 15.16 -18.77
N SER A 101 2.46 15.18 -18.84
CA SER A 101 1.63 15.06 -17.65
C SER A 101 1.70 13.65 -17.07
N PHE A 102 1.46 13.55 -15.77
CA PHE A 102 1.44 12.25 -15.09
C PHE A 102 0.42 11.29 -15.72
N LEU A 103 -0.76 11.80 -16.05
CA LEU A 103 -1.82 10.99 -16.64
C LEU A 103 -1.42 10.43 -18.01
N GLU A 104 -0.85 11.26 -18.87
CA GLU A 104 -0.37 10.81 -20.21
C GLU A 104 0.67 9.70 -20.08
N VAL A 105 1.67 9.87 -19.23
CA VAL A 105 2.71 8.87 -19.02
C VAL A 105 2.10 7.60 -18.41
N TYR A 106 1.25 7.74 -17.42
CA TYR A 106 0.60 6.62 -16.76
C TYR A 106 -0.24 5.78 -17.75
N GLU A 107 -1.07 6.42 -18.55
CA GLU A 107 -1.89 5.75 -19.57
C GLU A 107 -1.06 5.04 -20.63
N GLU A 108 0.02 5.67 -21.08
CA GLU A 108 0.96 5.06 -22.02
C GLU A 108 1.59 3.78 -21.44
N VAL A 109 2.01 3.82 -20.20
CA VAL A 109 2.60 2.66 -19.51
C VAL A 109 1.57 1.54 -19.32
N VAL A 110 0.35 1.87 -18.89
CA VAL A 110 -0.73 0.88 -18.73
C VAL A 110 -1.06 0.23 -20.07
N LYS A 111 -1.15 1.00 -21.14
CA LYS A 111 -1.42 0.51 -22.48
C LYS A 111 -0.30 -0.42 -22.97
N ALA A 112 0.94 -0.04 -22.80
CA ALA A 112 2.08 -0.87 -23.14
C ALA A 112 2.15 -2.14 -22.28
N GLY A 113 1.86 -2.03 -20.99
CA GLY A 113 1.77 -3.16 -20.06
C GLY A 113 0.66 -4.14 -20.40
N GLY A 114 -0.44 -3.67 -20.94
CA GLY A 114 -1.58 -4.51 -21.35
C GLY A 114 -1.29 -5.44 -22.54
N THR A 115 -0.20 -5.20 -23.28
CA THR A 115 0.18 -5.98 -24.44
C THR A 115 1.22 -7.07 -24.16
N ILE A 116 1.66 -7.19 -22.92
CA ILE A 116 2.67 -8.19 -22.54
C ILE A 116 2.02 -9.55 -22.29
#